data_0834799e4d070e8579695e44aa07a563
#
_entry.id   0834799e4d070e8579695e44aa07a563
#
_cell.length_a   1.000
_cell.length_b   1.000
_cell.length_c   1.000
_cell.angle_alpha   90.00
_cell.angle_beta   90.00
_cell.angle_gamma   90.00
#
_symmetry.space_group_name_H-M   'P 1'
#
loop_
_entity.id
_entity.type
_entity.pdbx_description
1 polymer ?
#
loop_
_entity_poly.entity_id
_entity_poly.type
_entity_poly.pdbx_seq_one_letter_code
_entity_poly.pdbx_strand_id
1 'polypeptide(L)'
;MKSLTIKFFLFLFLYINYSCAQEYTSKLNTIKKSYPNVVNNDTIHKAYFASGCFWCVEVIYESLKGVIKVNSGYSGGFTKNPTYQLVNTETTGHAETIEVIYNPKIISFSQLVNVYFGSQDIEQINGQGPDNGSQYRSIIFFQNEEQKTIANNKIIYLEEEFSLNVAAELYPFQRFWIGEDYHQDFKKNNMNNIYIIKVSNPRFEKFSNSFEHLINNK
;
A
#
# COMPACT_ATOMS: atom_id res chain seq x y z
N MET A 1 -49.18 -17.13 -0.98
CA MET A 1 -48.18 -17.39 0.07
C MET A 1 -46.73 -17.39 -0.43
N LYS A 2 -46.37 -17.93 -1.62
CA LYS A 2 -45.00 -17.99 -2.13
C LYS A 2 -44.31 -16.60 -2.40
N SER A 3 -45.09 -15.57 -2.75
CA SER A 3 -44.53 -14.22 -3.07
C SER A 3 -44.09 -13.42 -1.83
N LEU A 4 -44.74 -13.65 -0.68
CA LEU A 4 -44.40 -12.91 0.56
C LEU A 4 -43.11 -13.44 1.20
N THR A 5 -42.90 -14.77 1.15
CA THR A 5 -41.67 -15.42 1.65
C THR A 5 -40.42 -15.01 0.86
N ILE A 6 -40.52 -14.90 -0.47
CA ILE A 6 -39.37 -14.47 -1.32
C ILE A 6 -38.99 -13.03 -1.02
N LYS A 7 -39.95 -12.12 -0.85
CA LYS A 7 -39.67 -10.72 -0.49
C LYS A 7 -39.01 -10.59 0.88
N PHE A 8 -39.42 -11.40 1.86
CA PHE A 8 -38.83 -11.40 3.20
C PHE A 8 -37.40 -11.91 3.19
N PHE A 9 -37.07 -12.97 2.43
CA PHE A 9 -35.71 -13.47 2.26
C PHE A 9 -34.80 -12.47 1.54
N LEU A 10 -35.30 -11.78 0.51
CA LEU A 10 -34.53 -10.72 -0.18
C LEU A 10 -34.24 -9.55 0.76
N PHE A 11 -35.18 -9.15 1.58
CA PHE A 11 -35.00 -8.04 2.54
C PHE A 11 -34.04 -8.41 3.65
N LEU A 12 -34.08 -9.63 4.15
CA LEU A 12 -33.14 -10.15 5.14
C LEU A 12 -31.69 -10.22 4.58
N PHE A 13 -31.55 -10.69 3.32
CA PHE A 13 -30.24 -10.76 2.66
C PHE A 13 -29.63 -9.38 2.42
N LEU A 14 -30.43 -8.41 2.01
CA LEU A 14 -29.99 -7.01 1.85
C LEU A 14 -29.58 -6.39 3.20
N TYR A 15 -30.33 -6.69 4.26
CA TYR A 15 -30.04 -6.16 5.60
C TYR A 15 -28.72 -6.72 6.18
N ILE A 16 -28.45 -8.01 5.97
CA ILE A 16 -27.21 -8.66 6.42
C ILE A 16 -26.00 -8.07 5.68
N ASN A 17 -26.06 -7.91 4.36
CA ASN A 17 -24.98 -7.32 3.58
C ASN A 17 -24.71 -5.85 3.97
N TYR A 18 -25.76 -5.07 4.21
CA TYR A 18 -25.63 -3.68 4.67
C TYR A 18 -24.97 -3.60 6.05
N SER A 19 -25.33 -4.47 6.98
CA SER A 19 -24.75 -4.55 8.32
C SER A 19 -23.25 -4.91 8.27
N CYS A 20 -22.86 -5.90 7.46
CA CYS A 20 -21.46 -6.29 7.26
C CYS A 20 -20.61 -5.15 6.67
N ALA A 21 -21.11 -4.46 5.65
CA ALA A 21 -20.41 -3.31 5.03
C ALA A 21 -20.23 -2.16 6.03
N GLN A 22 -21.23 -1.91 6.87
CA GLN A 22 -21.17 -0.87 7.89
C GLN A 22 -20.15 -1.21 9.00
N GLU A 23 -20.08 -2.48 9.43
CA GLU A 23 -19.08 -2.95 10.39
C GLU A 23 -17.66 -2.85 9.83
N TYR A 24 -17.43 -3.26 8.59
CA TYR A 24 -16.15 -3.14 7.90
C TYR A 24 -15.68 -1.67 7.85
N THR A 25 -16.54 -0.77 7.39
CA THR A 25 -16.25 0.67 7.31
C THR A 25 -15.96 1.26 8.70
N SER A 26 -16.71 0.87 9.73
CA SER A 26 -16.50 1.29 11.11
C SER A 26 -15.13 0.89 11.64
N LYS A 27 -14.70 -0.35 11.37
CA LYS A 27 -13.37 -0.87 11.77
C LYS A 27 -12.24 -0.10 11.10
N LEU A 28 -12.32 0.17 9.80
CA LEU A 28 -11.33 0.99 9.09
C LEU A 28 -11.28 2.42 9.62
N ASN A 29 -12.41 3.04 9.88
CA ASN A 29 -12.48 4.38 10.45
C ASN A 29 -11.85 4.46 11.85
N THR A 30 -11.94 3.38 12.63
CA THR A 30 -11.26 3.29 13.93
C THR A 30 -9.75 3.30 13.76
N ILE A 31 -9.21 2.57 12.79
CA ILE A 31 -7.77 2.59 12.47
C ILE A 31 -7.33 3.97 12.02
N LYS A 32 -8.05 4.62 11.12
CA LYS A 32 -7.74 5.98 10.61
C LYS A 32 -7.66 7.03 11.72
N LYS A 33 -8.39 6.84 12.81
CA LYS A 33 -8.44 7.76 13.96
C LYS A 33 -7.49 7.39 15.09
N SER A 34 -6.77 6.27 14.99
CA SER A 34 -5.86 5.82 16.05
C SER A 34 -4.55 6.61 16.06
N TYR A 35 -3.82 6.53 17.15
CA TYR A 35 -2.47 7.10 17.22
C TYR A 35 -1.48 6.20 16.49
N PRO A 36 -0.51 6.77 15.74
CA PRO A 36 0.49 5.98 15.05
C PRO A 36 1.51 5.37 16.01
N ASN A 37 2.03 4.19 15.66
CA ASN A 37 3.18 3.61 16.32
C ASN A 37 4.47 4.14 15.69
N VAL A 38 5.43 4.54 16.52
CA VAL A 38 6.75 5.00 16.08
C VAL A 38 7.74 3.85 16.21
N VAL A 39 8.42 3.50 15.11
CA VAL A 39 9.41 2.40 15.08
C VAL A 39 10.78 2.83 14.56
N ASN A 40 11.02 4.13 14.48
CA ASN A 40 12.28 4.71 14.03
C ASN A 40 13.27 4.88 15.20
N ASN A 41 14.56 4.86 14.87
CA ASN A 41 15.65 5.24 15.75
C ASN A 41 16.52 6.32 15.07
N ASP A 42 17.57 6.80 15.76
CA ASP A 42 18.38 7.93 15.28
C ASP A 42 19.21 7.62 14.01
N THR A 43 19.45 6.37 13.70
CA THR A 43 20.36 5.95 12.62
C THR A 43 19.68 5.26 11.45
N ILE A 44 18.61 4.54 11.72
CA ILE A 44 17.87 3.76 10.72
C ILE A 44 16.39 4.04 10.91
N HIS A 45 15.74 4.44 9.82
CA HIS A 45 14.32 4.70 9.80
C HIS A 45 13.57 3.63 9.03
N LYS A 46 12.28 3.54 9.29
CA LYS A 46 11.34 2.70 8.56
C LYS A 46 10.24 3.55 7.96
N ALA A 47 9.79 3.20 6.78
CA ALA A 47 8.61 3.76 6.13
C ALA A 47 7.74 2.62 5.59
N TYR A 48 6.44 2.85 5.48
CA TYR A 48 5.48 1.82 5.09
C TYR A 48 4.57 2.37 4.00
N PHE A 49 4.51 1.65 2.87
CA PHE A 49 3.78 2.07 1.69
C PHE A 49 3.00 0.91 1.07
N ALA A 50 1.76 1.15 0.69
CA ALA A 50 0.96 0.27 -0.15
C ALA A 50 0.67 0.99 -1.47
N SER A 51 0.99 0.36 -2.61
CA SER A 51 0.73 0.90 -3.94
C SER A 51 0.64 -0.22 -4.99
N GLY A 52 -0.39 -1.04 -4.89
CA GLY A 52 -0.58 -2.23 -5.73
C GLY A 52 0.26 -3.42 -5.26
N CYS A 53 0.55 -4.34 -6.16
CA CYS A 53 1.29 -5.55 -5.85
C CYS A 53 2.67 -5.26 -5.25
N PHE A 54 2.92 -5.77 -4.05
CA PHE A 54 4.16 -5.55 -3.30
C PHE A 54 5.41 -6.07 -4.01
N TRP A 55 5.34 -7.10 -4.89
CA TRP A 55 6.48 -7.55 -5.69
C TRP A 55 7.03 -6.46 -6.62
N CYS A 56 6.13 -5.62 -7.16
CA CYS A 56 6.51 -4.48 -8.01
C CYS A 56 7.10 -3.35 -7.18
N VAL A 57 6.52 -3.10 -6.01
CA VAL A 57 6.91 -1.98 -5.15
C VAL A 57 8.23 -2.27 -4.43
N GLU A 58 8.43 -3.50 -3.95
CA GLU A 58 9.65 -3.99 -3.31
C GLU A 58 10.89 -3.64 -4.16
N VAL A 59 10.92 -4.07 -5.42
CA VAL A 59 12.09 -3.87 -6.29
C VAL A 59 12.35 -2.39 -6.61
N ILE A 60 11.30 -1.56 -6.66
CA ILE A 60 11.45 -0.12 -6.86
C ILE A 60 12.22 0.48 -5.68
N TYR A 61 11.80 0.19 -4.46
CA TYR A 61 12.45 0.74 -3.27
C TYR A 61 13.80 0.11 -2.98
N GLU A 62 14.02 -1.17 -3.26
CA GLU A 62 15.33 -1.82 -3.16
C GLU A 62 16.39 -1.21 -4.08
N SER A 63 15.96 -0.64 -5.20
CA SER A 63 16.88 0.02 -6.15
C SER A 63 17.43 1.36 -5.65
N LEU A 64 16.86 1.96 -4.60
CA LEU A 64 17.18 3.32 -4.17
C LEU A 64 18.46 3.38 -3.34
N LYS A 65 19.27 4.41 -3.58
CA LYS A 65 20.40 4.78 -2.71
C LYS A 65 19.87 5.10 -1.30
N GLY A 66 20.50 4.51 -0.29
CA GLY A 66 20.13 4.73 1.10
C GLY A 66 19.05 3.79 1.64
N VAL A 67 18.38 3.02 0.79
CA VAL A 67 17.54 1.91 1.23
C VAL A 67 18.43 0.72 1.55
N ILE A 68 18.23 0.17 2.76
CA ILE A 68 19.02 -0.93 3.33
C ILE A 68 18.35 -2.26 3.03
N LYS A 69 17.03 -2.32 3.22
CA LYS A 69 16.22 -3.51 3.02
C LYS A 69 14.77 -3.12 2.78
N VAL A 70 14.07 -3.91 1.99
CA VAL A 70 12.61 -3.87 1.85
C VAL A 70 12.05 -5.22 2.25
N ASN A 71 10.92 -5.23 2.94
CA ASN A 71 10.17 -6.44 3.25
C ASN A 71 8.75 -6.30 2.70
N SER A 72 8.26 -7.31 2.01
CA SER A 72 6.86 -7.41 1.58
C SER A 72 5.96 -7.95 2.69
N GLY A 73 4.74 -7.43 2.82
CA GLY A 73 3.81 -7.84 3.87
C GLY A 73 2.47 -7.11 3.82
N TYR A 74 1.85 -6.94 4.97
CA TYR A 74 0.47 -6.44 5.09
C TYR A 74 0.34 -5.40 6.19
N SER A 75 -0.46 -4.36 5.95
CA SER A 75 -0.77 -3.33 6.94
C SER A 75 -2.16 -2.69 6.70
N GLY A 76 -2.63 -1.87 7.64
CA GLY A 76 -3.85 -1.07 7.51
C GLY A 76 -5.15 -1.81 7.78
N GLY A 77 -5.13 -3.10 8.02
CA GLY A 77 -6.29 -3.92 8.35
C GLY A 77 -6.51 -4.10 9.85
N PHE A 78 -7.60 -4.77 10.19
CA PHE A 78 -8.05 -4.99 11.56
C PHE A 78 -7.91 -6.45 12.03
N THR A 79 -7.55 -7.38 11.13
CA THR A 79 -7.30 -8.78 11.51
C THR A 79 -5.88 -8.98 12.00
N LYS A 80 -5.69 -9.96 12.88
CA LYS A 80 -4.37 -10.36 13.37
C LYS A 80 -3.84 -11.51 12.51
N ASN A 81 -2.51 -11.58 12.35
CA ASN A 81 -1.81 -12.61 11.59
C ASN A 81 -2.45 -12.85 10.21
N PRO A 82 -2.58 -11.80 9.36
CA PRO A 82 -3.10 -11.97 8.02
C PRO A 82 -2.21 -12.91 7.21
N THR A 83 -2.81 -13.69 6.34
CA THR A 83 -2.12 -14.47 5.31
C THR A 83 -2.50 -13.95 3.94
N TYR A 84 -1.71 -14.26 2.92
CA TYR A 84 -2.00 -13.88 1.54
C TYR A 84 -3.42 -14.27 1.11
N GLN A 85 -3.82 -15.51 1.43
CA GLN A 85 -5.16 -16.01 1.10
C GLN A 85 -6.26 -15.18 1.78
N LEU A 86 -6.08 -14.83 3.05
CA LEU A 86 -7.07 -14.02 3.79
C LEU A 86 -7.11 -12.58 3.27
N VAL A 87 -5.98 -11.97 2.95
CA VAL A 87 -5.93 -10.61 2.42
C VAL A 87 -6.62 -10.53 1.06
N ASN A 88 -6.44 -11.54 0.21
CA ASN A 88 -7.13 -11.63 -1.10
C ASN A 88 -8.64 -11.86 -1.02
N THR A 89 -9.20 -12.15 0.16
CA THR A 89 -10.67 -12.13 0.33
C THR A 89 -11.25 -10.72 0.43
N GLU A 90 -10.40 -9.69 0.54
CA GLU A 90 -10.77 -8.28 0.75
C GLU A 90 -11.54 -7.99 2.06
N THR A 91 -11.64 -8.98 2.95
CA THR A 91 -12.41 -8.87 4.21
C THR A 91 -11.57 -8.48 5.42
N THR A 92 -10.24 -8.49 5.30
CA THR A 92 -9.32 -8.22 6.41
C THR A 92 -9.04 -6.75 6.64
N GLY A 93 -9.30 -5.91 5.64
CA GLY A 93 -8.93 -4.48 5.61
C GLY A 93 -7.44 -4.22 5.39
N HIS A 94 -6.60 -5.27 5.32
CA HIS A 94 -5.19 -5.10 5.00
C HIS A 94 -4.96 -4.77 3.53
N ALA A 95 -3.89 -4.00 3.27
CA ALA A 95 -3.33 -3.83 1.94
C ALA A 95 -1.97 -4.51 1.85
N GLU A 96 -1.61 -4.96 0.63
CA GLU A 96 -0.24 -5.34 0.31
C GLU A 96 0.67 -4.13 0.52
N THR A 97 1.62 -4.27 1.40
CA THR A 97 2.42 -3.18 1.96
C THR A 97 3.88 -3.57 1.94
N ILE A 98 4.76 -2.62 1.68
CA ILE A 98 6.20 -2.78 1.92
C ILE A 98 6.64 -2.05 3.18
N GLU A 99 7.57 -2.65 3.93
CA GLU A 99 8.38 -2.00 4.93
C GLU A 99 9.71 -1.61 4.29
N VAL A 100 10.01 -0.31 4.22
CA VAL A 100 11.26 0.23 3.71
C VAL A 100 12.17 0.60 4.87
N ILE A 101 13.30 -0.07 5.03
CA ILE A 101 14.33 0.22 6.02
C ILE A 101 15.40 1.05 5.34
N TYR A 102 15.63 2.27 5.80
CA TYR A 102 16.49 3.23 5.11
C TYR A 102 17.37 4.09 6.04
N ASN A 103 18.44 4.63 5.49
CA ASN A 103 19.30 5.59 6.16
C ASN A 103 18.80 7.02 5.86
N PRO A 104 18.23 7.75 6.84
CA PRO A 104 17.67 9.08 6.63
C PRO A 104 18.71 10.15 6.25
N LYS A 105 20.01 9.88 6.44
CA LYS A 105 21.09 10.76 6.01
C LYS A 105 21.41 10.64 4.52
N ILE A 106 20.94 9.60 3.84
CA ILE A 106 21.18 9.34 2.40
C ILE A 106 19.91 9.59 1.60
N ILE A 107 18.76 9.13 2.07
CA ILE A 107 17.45 9.34 1.45
C ILE A 107 16.43 9.76 2.50
N SER A 108 15.72 10.85 2.25
CA SER A 108 14.71 11.38 3.17
C SER A 108 13.35 10.72 2.97
N PHE A 109 12.47 10.80 3.97
CA PHE A 109 11.07 10.37 3.84
C PHE A 109 10.34 11.11 2.70
N SER A 110 10.62 12.41 2.52
CA SER A 110 10.07 13.20 1.42
C SER A 110 10.47 12.66 0.04
N GLN A 111 11.73 12.20 -0.12
CA GLN A 111 12.17 11.57 -1.37
C GLN A 111 11.49 10.21 -1.57
N LEU A 112 11.30 9.41 -0.52
CA LEU A 112 10.53 8.17 -0.59
C LEU A 112 9.06 8.42 -0.99
N VAL A 113 8.43 9.49 -0.49
CA VAL A 113 7.08 9.92 -0.90
C VAL A 113 7.05 10.38 -2.37
N ASN A 114 8.10 11.04 -2.86
CA ASN A 114 8.19 11.39 -4.29
C ASN A 114 8.30 10.13 -5.17
N VAL A 115 9.07 9.14 -4.75
CA VAL A 115 9.15 7.82 -5.41
C VAL A 115 7.79 7.12 -5.38
N TYR A 116 7.07 7.17 -4.24
CA TYR A 116 5.73 6.60 -4.10
C TYR A 116 4.79 7.09 -5.19
N PHE A 117 4.63 8.39 -5.33
CA PHE A 117 3.74 8.97 -6.34
C PHE A 117 4.30 8.86 -7.77
N GLY A 118 5.60 8.88 -7.96
CA GLY A 118 6.23 8.79 -9.28
C GLY A 118 6.31 7.38 -9.86
N SER A 119 5.97 6.35 -9.09
CA SER A 119 6.08 4.93 -9.48
C SER A 119 4.73 4.24 -9.69
N GLN A 120 3.62 4.97 -9.68
CA GLN A 120 2.28 4.41 -9.77
C GLN A 120 1.31 5.29 -10.57
N ASP A 121 0.13 4.77 -10.89
CA ASP A 121 -1.02 5.56 -11.29
C ASP A 121 -1.63 6.19 -10.01
N ILE A 122 -1.59 7.51 -9.94
CA ILE A 122 -1.96 8.26 -8.74
C ILE A 122 -3.48 8.26 -8.52
N GLU A 123 -4.27 8.12 -9.60
CA GLU A 123 -5.72 8.25 -9.57
C GLU A 123 -6.46 6.91 -9.48
N GLN A 124 -5.74 5.78 -9.62
CA GLN A 124 -6.39 4.46 -9.60
C GLN A 124 -6.84 4.06 -8.19
N ILE A 125 -8.15 3.97 -8.00
CA ILE A 125 -8.78 3.57 -6.73
C ILE A 125 -8.81 2.04 -6.64
N ASN A 126 -8.49 1.50 -5.45
CA ASN A 126 -8.53 0.06 -5.16
C ASN A 126 -7.79 -0.80 -6.20
N GLY A 127 -6.63 -0.33 -6.64
CA GLY A 127 -5.86 -1.08 -7.62
C GLY A 127 -4.60 -0.37 -8.06
N GLN A 128 -3.81 -1.08 -8.87
CA GLN A 128 -2.67 -0.51 -9.58
C GLN A 128 -2.35 -1.31 -10.84
N GLY A 129 -2.48 -0.68 -12.01
CA GLY A 129 -2.34 -1.36 -13.28
C GLY A 129 -3.40 -2.46 -13.42
N PRO A 130 -3.02 -3.72 -13.68
CA PRO A 130 -3.98 -4.83 -13.84
C PRO A 130 -4.53 -5.36 -12.51
N ASP A 131 -3.91 -5.01 -11.37
CA ASP A 131 -4.30 -5.54 -10.06
C ASP A 131 -5.48 -4.71 -9.51
N ASN A 132 -6.59 -5.37 -9.23
CA ASN A 132 -7.80 -4.78 -8.70
C ASN A 132 -8.23 -5.47 -7.41
N GLY A 133 -8.70 -4.69 -6.46
CA GLY A 133 -9.15 -5.12 -5.14
C GLY A 133 -8.62 -4.19 -4.05
N SER A 134 -9.31 -4.15 -2.92
CA SER A 134 -8.97 -3.27 -1.80
C SER A 134 -7.59 -3.56 -1.20
N GLN A 135 -7.05 -4.78 -1.39
CA GLN A 135 -5.70 -5.16 -0.99
C GLN A 135 -4.61 -4.46 -1.82
N TYR A 136 -4.92 -3.96 -3.00
CA TYR A 136 -3.99 -3.25 -3.89
C TYR A 136 -4.14 -1.72 -3.85
N ARG A 137 -4.95 -1.19 -2.92
CA ARG A 137 -5.15 0.25 -2.79
C ARG A 137 -3.90 0.99 -2.37
N SER A 138 -3.87 2.27 -2.67
CA SER A 138 -2.74 3.15 -2.37
C SER A 138 -2.86 3.74 -0.96
N ILE A 139 -1.85 3.50 -0.09
CA ILE A 139 -1.79 4.05 1.27
C ILE A 139 -0.36 4.47 1.63
N ILE A 140 -0.23 5.64 2.24
CA ILE A 140 0.99 6.04 2.97
C ILE A 140 0.71 5.91 4.47
N PHE A 141 1.49 5.10 5.16
CA PHE A 141 1.38 4.93 6.61
C PHE A 141 2.35 5.88 7.32
N PHE A 142 1.83 6.86 8.02
CA PHE A 142 2.65 7.83 8.76
C PHE A 142 2.86 7.40 10.22
N GLN A 143 4.03 7.69 10.78
CA GLN A 143 4.42 7.36 12.14
C GLN A 143 4.42 8.57 13.09
N ASN A 144 4.38 9.79 12.54
CA ASN A 144 4.36 11.05 13.28
C ASN A 144 3.76 12.17 12.42
N GLU A 145 3.55 13.34 13.02
CA GLU A 145 2.94 14.49 12.34
C GLU A 145 3.84 15.07 11.24
N GLU A 146 5.16 14.93 11.33
CA GLU A 146 6.07 15.36 10.27
C GLU A 146 5.84 14.53 8.99
N GLN A 147 5.85 13.20 9.11
CA GLN A 147 5.58 12.30 7.98
C GLN A 147 4.18 12.53 7.39
N LYS A 148 3.17 12.72 8.25
CA LYS A 148 1.82 13.05 7.83
C LYS A 148 1.77 14.34 7.03
N THR A 149 2.44 15.39 7.53
CA THR A 149 2.51 16.70 6.87
C THR A 149 3.21 16.59 5.52
N ILE A 150 4.34 15.89 5.43
CA ILE A 150 5.07 15.66 4.16
C ILE A 150 4.17 14.97 3.13
N ALA A 151 3.51 13.88 3.52
CA ALA A 151 2.66 13.13 2.62
C ALA A 151 1.41 13.95 2.19
N ASN A 152 0.76 14.62 3.14
CA ASN A 152 -0.41 15.45 2.86
C ASN A 152 -0.08 16.63 1.93
N ASN A 153 1.02 17.33 2.19
CA ASN A 153 1.44 18.44 1.32
C ASN A 153 1.75 17.97 -0.10
N LYS A 154 2.28 16.74 -0.25
CA LYS A 154 2.50 16.18 -1.59
C LYS A 154 1.20 15.84 -2.29
N ILE A 155 0.18 15.34 -1.58
CA ILE A 155 -1.16 15.10 -2.13
C ILE A 155 -1.75 16.43 -2.60
N ILE A 156 -1.81 17.44 -1.73
CA ILE A 156 -2.35 18.77 -2.06
C ILE A 156 -1.63 19.37 -3.29
N TYR A 157 -0.30 19.28 -3.32
CA TYR A 157 0.48 19.76 -4.48
C TYR A 157 0.08 19.06 -5.79
N LEU A 158 -0.15 17.74 -5.77
CA LEU A 158 -0.55 16.99 -6.96
C LEU A 158 -1.98 17.34 -7.40
N GLU A 159 -2.88 17.56 -6.45
CA GLU A 159 -4.26 17.93 -6.72
C GLU A 159 -4.38 19.38 -7.26
N GLU A 160 -3.67 20.33 -6.66
CA GLU A 160 -3.76 21.75 -7.02
C GLU A 160 -2.99 22.08 -8.30
N GLU A 161 -1.75 21.60 -8.44
CA GLU A 161 -0.89 21.95 -9.58
C GLU A 161 -1.15 21.12 -10.84
N PHE A 162 -1.60 19.87 -10.68
CA PHE A 162 -1.82 18.97 -11.81
C PHE A 162 -3.28 18.56 -12.02
N SER A 163 -4.20 19.06 -11.18
CA SER A 163 -5.63 18.72 -11.22
C SER A 163 -5.91 17.21 -11.17
N LEU A 164 -5.09 16.46 -10.44
CA LEU A 164 -5.22 15.02 -10.25
C LEU A 164 -6.19 14.70 -9.11
N ASN A 165 -6.91 13.58 -9.22
CA ASN A 165 -7.72 13.05 -8.11
C ASN A 165 -6.90 11.98 -7.40
N VAL A 166 -6.14 12.37 -6.37
CA VAL A 166 -5.21 11.47 -5.70
C VAL A 166 -5.94 10.38 -4.92
N ALA A 167 -5.81 9.12 -5.34
CA ALA A 167 -6.44 7.96 -4.71
C ALA A 167 -5.75 7.50 -3.41
N ALA A 168 -4.53 7.99 -3.15
CA ALA A 168 -3.76 7.56 -1.99
C ALA A 168 -4.36 8.05 -0.67
N GLU A 169 -4.52 7.11 0.28
CA GLU A 169 -5.01 7.38 1.62
C GLU A 169 -3.85 7.58 2.61
N LEU A 170 -4.06 8.42 3.65
CA LEU A 170 -3.12 8.58 4.75
C LEU A 170 -3.64 7.83 5.98
N TYR A 171 -2.90 6.81 6.42
CA TYR A 171 -3.23 6.05 7.62
C TYR A 171 -2.15 6.23 8.68
N PRO A 172 -2.54 6.34 9.98
CA PRO A 172 -1.58 6.21 11.06
C PRO A 172 -1.04 4.77 11.07
N PHE A 173 0.28 4.63 11.08
CA PHE A 173 0.91 3.31 11.16
C PHE A 173 0.55 2.62 12.46
N GLN A 174 0.03 1.40 12.39
CA GLN A 174 -0.30 0.60 13.56
C GLN A 174 0.65 -0.60 13.69
N ARG A 175 0.68 -1.41 12.66
CA ARG A 175 1.48 -2.62 12.64
C ARG A 175 1.72 -3.09 11.21
N PHE A 176 2.93 -3.57 10.98
CA PHE A 176 3.29 -4.32 9.79
C PHE A 176 3.32 -5.81 10.12
N TRP A 177 2.70 -6.60 9.27
CA TRP A 177 2.75 -8.04 9.29
C TRP A 177 3.60 -8.49 8.11
N ILE A 178 4.75 -9.11 8.40
CA ILE A 178 5.62 -9.61 7.34
C ILE A 178 4.87 -10.68 6.55
N GLY A 179 4.96 -10.58 5.23
CA GLY A 179 4.41 -11.59 4.33
C GLY A 179 5.21 -12.88 4.35
N GLU A 180 4.64 -13.92 3.77
CA GLU A 180 5.24 -15.24 3.69
C GLU A 180 6.58 -15.20 2.95
N ASP A 181 7.50 -16.09 3.28
CA ASP A 181 8.88 -16.10 2.76
C ASP A 181 8.95 -16.13 1.22
N TYR A 182 8.01 -16.79 0.58
CA TYR A 182 7.97 -16.88 -0.89
C TYR A 182 7.60 -15.56 -1.57
N HIS A 183 7.13 -14.54 -0.83
CA HIS A 183 6.89 -13.20 -1.34
C HIS A 183 8.11 -12.31 -1.28
N GLN A 184 9.06 -12.60 -0.41
CA GLN A 184 10.26 -11.78 -0.25
C GLN A 184 11.20 -11.95 -1.46
N ASP A 185 11.77 -10.84 -1.97
CA ASP A 185 12.63 -10.87 -3.16
C ASP A 185 11.97 -11.57 -4.38
N PHE A 186 10.62 -11.52 -4.49
CA PHE A 186 9.90 -12.36 -5.47
C PHE A 186 10.38 -12.14 -6.90
N LYS A 187 10.52 -10.89 -7.34
CA LYS A 187 11.00 -10.57 -8.68
C LYS A 187 12.39 -11.15 -8.94
N LYS A 188 13.28 -11.03 -7.99
CA LYS A 188 14.66 -11.49 -8.08
C LYS A 188 14.75 -13.03 -8.20
N ASN A 189 13.86 -13.71 -7.45
CA ASN A 189 13.81 -15.18 -7.44
C ASN A 189 12.99 -15.77 -8.58
N ASN A 190 12.16 -14.96 -9.29
CA ASN A 190 11.19 -15.42 -10.29
C ASN A 190 11.22 -14.59 -11.57
N MET A 191 12.39 -14.29 -12.12
CA MET A 191 12.58 -13.40 -13.29
C MET A 191 11.81 -13.84 -14.54
N ASN A 192 11.53 -15.13 -14.68
CA ASN A 192 10.78 -15.69 -15.82
C ASN A 192 9.27 -15.75 -15.60
N ASN A 193 8.77 -15.29 -14.47
CA ASN A 193 7.34 -15.23 -14.19
C ASN A 193 6.66 -14.23 -15.14
N ILE A 194 5.53 -14.63 -15.73
CA ILE A 194 4.81 -13.83 -16.74
C ILE A 194 4.37 -12.46 -16.17
N TYR A 195 3.92 -12.41 -14.92
CA TYR A 195 3.55 -11.16 -14.25
C TYR A 195 4.77 -10.24 -14.10
N ILE A 196 5.92 -10.78 -13.69
CA ILE A 196 7.17 -10.01 -13.60
C ILE A 196 7.54 -9.42 -14.96
N ILE A 197 7.49 -10.22 -16.02
CA ILE A 197 7.85 -9.77 -17.37
C ILE A 197 6.87 -8.70 -17.89
N LYS A 198 5.55 -8.91 -17.74
CA LYS A 198 4.54 -8.08 -18.38
C LYS A 198 4.08 -6.89 -17.53
N VAL A 199 4.24 -6.92 -16.21
CA VAL A 199 3.73 -5.89 -15.29
C VAL A 199 4.88 -5.23 -14.51
N SER A 200 5.65 -6.03 -13.78
CA SER A 200 6.67 -5.48 -12.88
C SER A 200 7.85 -4.83 -13.63
N ASN A 201 8.35 -5.47 -14.71
CA ASN A 201 9.46 -4.90 -15.47
C ASN A 201 9.10 -3.58 -16.14
N PRO A 202 7.99 -3.45 -16.91
CA PRO A 202 7.62 -2.17 -17.50
C PRO A 202 7.39 -1.06 -16.46
N ARG A 203 6.79 -1.38 -15.32
CA ARG A 203 6.61 -0.43 -14.21
C ARG A 203 7.96 0.04 -13.67
N PHE A 204 8.89 -0.87 -13.45
CA PHE A 204 10.24 -0.57 -12.98
C PHE A 204 11.03 0.27 -13.99
N GLU A 205 10.96 -0.05 -15.30
CA GLU A 205 11.62 0.70 -16.36
C GLU A 205 11.11 2.14 -16.43
N LYS A 206 9.78 2.34 -16.41
CA LYS A 206 9.18 3.67 -16.37
C LYS A 206 9.67 4.47 -15.17
N PHE A 207 9.69 3.85 -13.98
CA PHE A 207 10.18 4.45 -12.76
C PHE A 207 11.67 4.80 -12.87
N SER A 208 12.53 3.87 -13.31
CA SER A 208 13.97 4.05 -13.37
C SER A 208 14.39 5.20 -14.29
N ASN A 209 13.71 5.40 -15.40
CA ASN A 209 13.95 6.52 -16.31
C ASN A 209 13.66 7.88 -15.67
N SER A 210 12.68 7.95 -14.76
CA SER A 210 12.29 9.20 -14.09
C SER A 210 13.11 9.51 -12.84
N PHE A 211 13.69 8.49 -12.19
CA PHE A 211 14.39 8.58 -10.91
C PHE A 211 15.84 8.06 -10.95
N GLU A 212 16.49 8.08 -12.12
CA GLU A 212 17.86 7.59 -12.32
C GLU A 212 18.84 8.12 -11.25
N HIS A 213 18.72 9.39 -10.88
CA HIS A 213 19.57 10.05 -9.89
C HIS A 213 19.47 9.45 -8.48
N LEU A 214 18.38 8.78 -8.14
CA LEU A 214 18.14 8.10 -6.85
C LEU A 214 18.53 6.61 -6.87
N ILE A 215 18.74 6.01 -8.04
CA ILE A 215 18.99 4.58 -8.17
C ILE A 215 20.46 4.25 -7.94
N ASN A 216 20.71 3.15 -7.23
CA ASN A 216 22.04 2.57 -7.12
C ASN A 216 22.50 2.07 -8.50
N ASN A 217 23.57 2.63 -9.03
CA ASN A 217 24.30 2.04 -10.16
C ASN A 217 25.06 0.82 -9.62
N LYS A 218 24.42 -0.35 -9.66
CA LYS A 218 25.09 -1.62 -9.38
C LYS A 218 25.66 -2.21 -10.64
#